data_de453c36794c665b0e6b9eb556b6d384
#
_entry.id   de453c36794c665b0e6b9eb556b6d384
#
_cell.length_a   1.000
_cell.length_b   1.000
_cell.length_c   1.000
_cell.angle_alpha   90.00
_cell.angle_beta   90.00
_cell.angle_gamma   90.00
#
_symmetry.space_group_name_H-M   'P 1'
#
loop_
_entity.id
_entity.type
_entity.pdbx_description
1 polymer ?
#
loop_
_entity_poly.entity_id
_entity_poly.type
_entity_poly.pdbx_seq_one_letter_code
_entity_poly.pdbx_strand_id
1 'polypeptide(L)'
;MASNWDLFGTTRWFRNIAQYDRSSAASAWGPAFHQRNETWTENQSYQLGSRYHDERYLSELRGAFSKQDAYDYPDTSGRDQSADRFYTRQYTLNWVNSVKLDESWTLGGGADWQRDMLDDSSRSSGVAFPSEAYERDNTGLYALAQFGNQVWQAELSGRSDDNEQFGRHNTWQTGAGWRFVEDYRLSARYGTGFRAPSFNDLYYPGSGNPDLKPEESKSHELMLDGQTAGVEWRLTGYRNDFEQMIQWAPDSQGMWTPQNVGKARIEGVELEGEFETGWLSHRVSAEYKDPKDKATDKQLQLISRKGAKWVSQAQWQQFDGSLSWIYQGERYGDAANTTQLGGYSVWNLAVGYQVAPSWKVSGKISNLLDKEYQTSVGYPADERAYYVTVDYAL
;
A
#
# COMPACT_ATOMS: atom_id res chain seq x y z
N MET A 1 40.27 4.51 7.35
CA MET A 1 39.12 5.19 6.78
C MET A 1 38.31 5.74 7.93
N ALA A 2 37.79 6.95 7.85
CA ALA A 2 37.04 7.53 8.94
C ALA A 2 35.81 6.64 9.22
N SER A 3 35.59 6.28 10.46
CA SER A 3 34.54 5.40 10.96
C SER A 3 33.10 5.95 10.72
N ASN A 4 32.98 7.13 10.09
CA ASN A 4 31.75 7.91 9.94
C ASN A 4 31.17 7.85 8.52
N TRP A 5 31.77 7.09 7.61
CA TRP A 5 31.32 6.96 6.23
C TRP A 5 30.99 5.52 5.89
N ASP A 6 29.78 5.30 5.38
CA ASP A 6 29.34 4.06 4.78
C ASP A 6 29.09 4.25 3.29
N LEU A 7 29.53 3.27 2.50
CA LEU A 7 29.11 3.08 1.13
C LEU A 7 28.29 1.80 1.06
N PHE A 8 27.12 1.86 0.44
CA PHE A 8 26.24 0.71 0.33
C PHE A 8 25.64 0.60 -1.06
N GLY A 9 25.40 -0.63 -1.46
CA GLY A 9 24.70 -0.92 -2.71
C GLY A 9 23.77 -2.10 -2.52
N THR A 10 22.64 -2.06 -3.21
CA THR A 10 21.65 -3.12 -3.20
C THR A 10 21.21 -3.40 -4.63
N THR A 11 21.11 -4.66 -4.98
CA THR A 11 20.46 -5.12 -6.19
C THR A 11 19.38 -6.12 -5.83
N ARG A 12 18.24 -6.00 -6.50
CA ARG A 12 17.13 -6.93 -6.34
C ARG A 12 16.56 -7.28 -7.71
N TRP A 13 16.40 -8.55 -7.93
CA TRP A 13 15.70 -9.08 -9.09
C TRP A 13 14.72 -10.15 -8.62
N PHE A 14 13.48 -10.05 -9.07
CA PHE A 14 12.51 -11.10 -8.82
C PHE A 14 11.49 -11.17 -9.95
N ARG A 15 10.93 -12.35 -10.10
CA ARG A 15 9.84 -12.65 -11.01
C ARG A 15 8.67 -13.17 -10.20
N ASN A 16 7.48 -12.72 -10.55
CA ASN A 16 6.25 -13.24 -10.00
C ASN A 16 5.29 -13.64 -11.12
N ILE A 17 4.60 -14.74 -10.94
CA ILE A 17 3.50 -15.18 -11.80
C ILE A 17 2.29 -15.35 -10.87
N ALA A 18 1.24 -14.58 -11.11
CA ALA A 18 -0.02 -14.67 -10.39
C ALA A 18 -1.11 -15.13 -11.38
N GLN A 19 -1.85 -16.15 -10.98
CA GLN A 19 -3.02 -16.59 -11.71
C GLN A 19 -4.27 -16.03 -11.06
N TYR A 20 -5.24 -15.65 -11.86
CA TYR A 20 -6.53 -15.19 -11.38
C TYR A 20 -7.65 -15.57 -12.34
N ASP A 21 -8.82 -15.84 -11.79
CA ASP A 21 -10.01 -16.14 -12.55
C ASP A 21 -10.78 -14.85 -12.81
N ARG A 22 -11.17 -14.64 -14.06
CA ARG A 22 -12.05 -13.57 -14.49
C ARG A 22 -13.34 -14.16 -15.00
N SER A 23 -14.45 -13.76 -14.42
CA SER A 23 -15.77 -14.16 -14.91
C SER A 23 -16.68 -12.94 -15.07
N SER A 24 -17.54 -12.97 -16.08
CA SER A 24 -18.56 -11.96 -16.29
C SER A 24 -19.89 -12.64 -16.62
N ALA A 25 -20.96 -12.13 -16.04
CA ALA A 25 -22.31 -12.52 -16.48
C ALA A 25 -22.56 -12.06 -17.92
N ALA A 26 -23.51 -12.68 -18.59
CA ALA A 26 -23.96 -12.23 -19.91
C ALA A 26 -24.47 -10.78 -19.84
N SER A 27 -24.06 -9.97 -20.80
CA SER A 27 -24.41 -8.55 -20.90
C SER A 27 -24.82 -8.21 -22.34
N ALA A 28 -25.26 -6.97 -22.58
CA ALA A 28 -25.53 -6.45 -23.93
C ALA A 28 -24.28 -6.49 -24.84
N TRP A 29 -23.08 -6.62 -24.27
CA TRP A 29 -21.79 -6.58 -24.96
C TRP A 29 -21.17 -7.97 -25.19
N GLY A 30 -21.80 -9.04 -24.69
CA GLY A 30 -21.33 -10.40 -24.90
C GLY A 30 -21.94 -11.44 -23.95
N PRO A 31 -21.73 -12.74 -24.27
CA PRO A 31 -22.18 -13.83 -23.42
C PRO A 31 -21.42 -13.86 -22.10
N ALA A 32 -21.94 -14.59 -21.12
CA ALA A 32 -21.21 -14.91 -19.91
C ALA A 32 -19.92 -15.64 -20.28
N PHE A 33 -18.82 -15.27 -19.64
CA PHE A 33 -17.54 -15.95 -19.83
C PHE A 33 -16.87 -16.24 -18.49
N HIS A 34 -16.07 -17.27 -18.48
CA HIS A 34 -15.11 -17.60 -17.43
C HIS A 34 -13.76 -17.80 -18.11
N GLN A 35 -12.75 -17.08 -17.64
CA GLN A 35 -11.41 -17.10 -18.22
C GLN A 35 -10.39 -17.05 -17.09
N ARG A 36 -9.41 -17.93 -17.16
CA ARG A 36 -8.25 -17.88 -16.32
C ARG A 36 -7.19 -17.02 -16.99
N ASN A 37 -6.67 -16.07 -16.24
CA ASN A 37 -5.60 -15.17 -16.68
C ASN A 37 -4.35 -15.36 -15.82
N GLU A 38 -3.21 -15.01 -16.40
CA GLU A 38 -1.94 -14.92 -15.72
C GLU A 38 -1.38 -13.50 -15.82
N THR A 39 -0.91 -12.97 -14.70
CA THR A 39 -0.06 -11.78 -14.67
C THR A 39 1.37 -12.21 -14.40
N TRP A 40 2.26 -11.97 -15.35
CA TRP A 40 3.70 -12.19 -15.21
C TRP A 40 4.39 -10.85 -15.00
N THR A 41 5.17 -10.74 -13.94
CA THR A 41 5.85 -9.49 -13.59
C THR A 41 7.32 -9.78 -13.31
N GLU A 42 8.21 -9.04 -13.95
CA GLU A 42 9.64 -9.02 -13.64
C GLU A 42 10.03 -7.64 -13.12
N ASN A 43 10.67 -7.62 -11.97
CA ASN A 43 11.14 -6.40 -11.32
C ASN A 43 12.65 -6.46 -11.14
N GLN A 44 13.30 -5.37 -11.47
CA GLN A 44 14.72 -5.16 -11.26
C GLN A 44 14.92 -3.83 -10.55
N SER A 45 15.74 -3.80 -9.53
CA SER A 45 16.11 -2.56 -8.85
C SER A 45 17.59 -2.56 -8.47
N TYR A 46 18.22 -1.42 -8.63
CA TYR A 46 19.62 -1.16 -8.33
C TYR A 46 19.69 0.11 -7.52
N GLN A 47 20.44 0.09 -6.46
CA GLN A 47 20.62 1.23 -5.58
C GLN A 47 22.08 1.35 -5.17
N LEU A 48 22.59 2.57 -5.17
CA LEU A 48 23.89 2.94 -4.63
C LEU A 48 23.73 4.14 -3.73
N GLY A 49 24.38 4.13 -2.59
CA GLY A 49 24.30 5.24 -1.65
C GLY A 49 25.58 5.43 -0.84
N SER A 50 25.72 6.63 -0.33
CA SER A 50 26.76 7.04 0.60
C SER A 50 26.09 7.70 1.79
N ARG A 51 26.52 7.33 2.99
CA ARG A 51 26.03 7.87 4.26
C ARG A 51 27.21 8.38 5.06
N TYR A 52 27.12 9.63 5.47
CA TYR A 52 27.92 10.17 6.54
C TYR A 52 27.11 10.24 7.82
N HIS A 53 27.66 9.81 8.93
CA HIS A 53 27.02 9.95 10.24
C HIS A 53 28.05 10.18 11.35
N ASP A 54 27.69 11.01 12.29
CA ASP A 54 28.36 11.16 13.57
C ASP A 54 27.32 11.19 14.70
N GLU A 55 27.68 11.60 15.89
CA GLU A 55 26.77 11.63 17.05
C GLU A 55 25.56 12.56 16.85
N ARG A 56 25.70 13.60 16.04
CA ARG A 56 24.70 14.66 15.87
C ARG A 56 24.16 14.80 14.46
N TYR A 57 24.95 14.44 13.45
CA TYR A 57 24.63 14.71 12.06
C TYR A 57 24.57 13.43 11.25
N LEU A 58 23.55 13.33 10.39
CA LEU A 58 23.40 12.30 9.37
C LEU A 58 23.14 12.96 8.03
N SER A 59 23.89 12.56 7.02
CA SER A 59 23.65 12.93 5.62
C SER A 59 23.73 11.68 4.75
N GLU A 60 22.70 11.44 3.97
CA GLU A 60 22.64 10.30 3.06
C GLU A 60 22.29 10.77 1.66
N LEU A 61 23.13 10.40 0.69
CA LEU A 61 22.85 10.54 -0.74
C LEU A 61 22.64 9.17 -1.35
N ARG A 62 21.52 8.96 -2.05
CA ARG A 62 21.13 7.69 -2.63
C ARG A 62 20.59 7.88 -4.05
N GLY A 63 21.17 7.17 -5.01
CA GLY A 63 20.64 7.01 -6.35
C GLY A 63 20.05 5.62 -6.54
N ALA A 64 18.92 5.51 -7.22
CA ALA A 64 18.34 4.22 -7.56
C ALA A 64 17.73 4.22 -8.97
N PHE A 65 17.73 3.04 -9.57
CA PHE A 65 17.04 2.71 -10.79
C PHE A 65 16.16 1.49 -10.56
N SER A 66 14.93 1.54 -11.03
CA SER A 66 14.02 0.40 -11.04
C SER A 66 13.36 0.24 -12.40
N LYS A 67 13.10 -1.02 -12.75
CA LYS A 67 12.42 -1.43 -13.97
C LYS A 67 11.40 -2.50 -13.64
N GLN A 68 10.20 -2.36 -14.21
CA GLN A 68 9.15 -3.38 -14.13
C GLN A 68 8.63 -3.68 -15.53
N ASP A 69 8.66 -4.95 -15.90
CA ASP A 69 8.02 -5.49 -17.07
C ASP A 69 6.83 -6.34 -16.61
N ALA A 70 5.62 -5.90 -16.95
CA ALA A 70 4.39 -6.61 -16.61
C ALA A 70 3.66 -7.08 -17.88
N TYR A 71 3.14 -8.30 -17.82
CA TYR A 71 2.36 -8.93 -18.88
C TYR A 71 1.09 -9.51 -18.26
N ASP A 72 -0.04 -9.24 -18.90
CA ASP A 72 -1.32 -9.83 -18.55
C ASP A 72 -1.90 -10.57 -19.76
N TYR A 73 -2.21 -11.85 -19.62
CA TYR A 73 -2.64 -12.69 -20.72
C TYR A 73 -3.53 -13.83 -20.27
N PRO A 74 -4.44 -14.32 -21.17
CA PRO A 74 -5.16 -15.56 -20.95
C PRO A 74 -4.22 -16.76 -20.87
N ASP A 75 -4.45 -17.68 -19.94
CA ASP A 75 -3.66 -18.91 -19.82
C ASP A 75 -3.72 -19.80 -21.09
N THR A 76 -4.80 -19.65 -21.87
CA THR A 76 -5.02 -20.41 -23.12
C THR A 76 -4.16 -19.97 -24.29
N SER A 77 -3.59 -18.76 -24.27
CA SER A 77 -2.84 -18.22 -25.41
C SER A 77 -1.37 -17.90 -25.10
N GLY A 78 -1.00 -17.81 -23.83
CA GLY A 78 0.36 -17.56 -23.39
C GLY A 78 0.86 -16.12 -23.64
N ARG A 79 1.94 -15.78 -22.93
CA ARG A 79 2.53 -14.44 -22.85
C ARG A 79 2.93 -13.86 -24.22
N ASP A 80 3.52 -14.66 -25.09
CA ASP A 80 4.15 -14.16 -26.31
C ASP A 80 3.14 -13.91 -27.43
N GLN A 81 1.91 -14.40 -27.29
CA GLN A 81 0.89 -14.34 -28.34
C GLN A 81 -0.19 -13.28 -28.09
N SER A 82 -0.54 -13.01 -26.84
CA SER A 82 -1.72 -12.18 -26.54
C SER A 82 -1.60 -11.37 -25.25
N ALA A 83 -0.39 -11.08 -24.77
CA ALA A 83 -0.23 -10.32 -23.54
C ALA A 83 -0.51 -8.83 -23.73
N ASP A 84 -1.25 -8.25 -22.79
CA ASP A 84 -1.17 -6.83 -22.51
C ASP A 84 0.18 -6.55 -21.85
N ARG A 85 0.93 -5.57 -22.34
CA ARG A 85 2.29 -5.26 -21.89
C ARG A 85 2.34 -3.89 -21.28
N PHE A 86 2.97 -3.78 -20.11
CA PHE A 86 3.13 -2.53 -19.41
C PHE A 86 4.55 -2.45 -18.83
N TYR A 87 5.39 -1.58 -19.42
CA TYR A 87 6.80 -1.44 -19.08
C TYR A 87 7.04 -0.10 -18.43
N THR A 88 7.54 -0.11 -17.20
CA THR A 88 7.87 1.12 -16.48
C THR A 88 9.32 1.14 -16.03
N ARG A 89 9.91 2.32 -16.03
CA ARG A 89 11.21 2.60 -15.43
C ARG A 89 11.10 3.80 -14.50
N GLN A 90 11.92 3.80 -13.48
CA GLN A 90 12.02 4.93 -12.57
C GLN A 90 13.48 5.16 -12.19
N TYR A 91 13.89 6.41 -12.22
CA TYR A 91 15.14 6.88 -11.66
C TYR A 91 14.85 7.76 -10.45
N THR A 92 15.62 7.62 -9.39
CA THR A 92 15.50 8.48 -8.21
C THR A 92 16.87 8.93 -7.71
N LEU A 93 16.93 10.17 -7.25
CA LEU A 93 18.06 10.71 -6.51
C LEU A 93 17.52 11.36 -5.24
N ASN A 94 17.99 10.91 -4.08
CA ASN A 94 17.52 11.41 -2.79
C ASN A 94 18.71 11.89 -1.97
N TRP A 95 18.59 13.06 -1.38
CA TRP A 95 19.54 13.59 -0.42
C TRP A 95 18.81 13.98 0.86
N VAL A 96 19.12 13.28 1.93
CA VAL A 96 18.48 13.41 3.24
C VAL A 96 19.51 13.89 4.24
N ASN A 97 19.13 14.85 5.08
CA ASN A 97 19.97 15.37 6.14
C ASN A 97 19.18 15.43 7.44
N SER A 98 19.86 15.17 8.54
CA SER A 98 19.29 15.29 9.88
C SER A 98 20.38 15.76 10.87
N VAL A 99 20.01 16.66 11.76
CA VAL A 99 20.88 17.15 12.81
C VAL A 99 20.16 17.14 14.16
N LYS A 100 20.78 16.52 15.15
CA LYS A 100 20.36 16.57 16.55
C LYS A 100 20.93 17.85 17.16
N LEU A 101 20.07 18.81 17.49
CA LEU A 101 20.50 20.05 18.14
C LEU A 101 20.86 19.79 19.62
N ASP A 102 20.03 19.00 20.29
CA ASP A 102 20.18 18.53 21.65
C ASP A 102 19.44 17.20 21.86
N GLU A 103 19.21 16.78 23.11
CA GLU A 103 18.50 15.54 23.44
C GLU A 103 17.02 15.56 23.04
N SER A 104 16.43 16.73 22.84
CA SER A 104 15.01 16.91 22.57
C SER A 104 14.71 17.31 21.13
N TRP A 105 15.63 18.01 20.44
CA TRP A 105 15.37 18.57 19.12
C TRP A 105 16.17 17.90 18.03
N THR A 106 15.45 17.50 16.98
CA THR A 106 16.03 17.06 15.71
C THR A 106 15.44 17.89 14.58
N LEU A 107 16.32 18.45 13.74
CA LEU A 107 15.95 19.09 12.49
C LEU A 107 16.36 18.20 11.33
N GLY A 108 15.53 18.15 10.30
CA GLY A 108 15.80 17.40 9.09
C GLY A 108 15.38 18.15 7.84
N GLY A 109 15.87 17.71 6.71
CA GLY A 109 15.49 18.24 5.41
C GLY A 109 16.23 17.54 4.30
N GLY A 110 15.76 17.75 3.09
CA GLY A 110 16.35 17.11 1.93
C GLY A 110 15.76 17.57 0.63
N ALA A 111 16.32 16.99 -0.41
CA ALA A 111 15.86 17.15 -1.77
C ALA A 111 15.77 15.78 -2.44
N ASP A 112 14.81 15.61 -3.28
CA ASP A 112 14.71 14.43 -4.14
C ASP A 112 14.30 14.80 -5.55
N TRP A 113 14.73 13.96 -6.48
CA TRP A 113 14.34 14.01 -7.87
C TRP A 113 13.94 12.60 -8.29
N GLN A 114 12.84 12.52 -9.02
CA GLN A 114 12.31 11.29 -9.58
C GLN A 114 11.93 11.51 -11.03
N ARG A 115 12.33 10.57 -11.89
CA ARG A 115 11.85 10.46 -13.26
C ARG A 115 11.11 9.14 -13.41
N ASP A 116 9.82 9.23 -13.74
CA ASP A 116 9.00 8.10 -14.15
C ASP A 116 8.96 8.01 -15.67
N MET A 117 9.01 6.79 -16.20
CA MET A 117 8.95 6.52 -17.63
C MET A 117 8.00 5.36 -17.90
N LEU A 118 7.17 5.52 -18.91
CA LEU A 118 6.38 4.46 -19.51
C LEU A 118 6.97 4.15 -20.89
N ASP A 119 7.49 2.94 -21.04
CA ASP A 119 8.07 2.49 -22.31
C ASP A 119 7.04 1.75 -23.16
N ASP A 120 7.51 1.20 -24.27
CA ASP A 120 6.83 0.43 -25.32
C ASP A 120 5.77 -0.57 -24.79
N SER A 121 4.66 -0.01 -24.34
CA SER A 121 3.53 -0.74 -23.76
C SER A 121 2.44 -0.95 -24.80
N SER A 122 1.74 -2.07 -24.77
CA SER A 122 0.73 -2.41 -25.78
C SER A 122 -0.32 -3.38 -25.23
N ARG A 123 -1.52 -3.35 -25.81
CA ARG A 123 -2.53 -4.40 -25.58
C ARG A 123 -2.37 -5.57 -26.56
N SER A 124 -2.84 -6.74 -26.15
CA SER A 124 -2.92 -7.95 -26.98
C SER A 124 -3.75 -7.77 -28.26
N SER A 125 -4.66 -6.79 -28.27
CA SER A 125 -5.45 -6.39 -29.44
C SER A 125 -4.65 -5.64 -30.52
N GLY A 126 -3.34 -5.43 -30.33
CA GLY A 126 -2.48 -4.65 -31.24
C GLY A 126 -2.64 -3.14 -31.11
N VAL A 127 -3.48 -2.65 -30.17
CA VAL A 127 -3.56 -1.23 -29.84
C VAL A 127 -2.35 -0.91 -28.98
N ALA A 128 -1.35 -0.25 -29.58
CA ALA A 128 -0.20 0.26 -28.85
C ALA A 128 -0.63 1.50 -28.02
N PHE A 129 0.05 1.72 -26.90
CA PHE A 129 0.17 3.07 -26.37
C PHE A 129 0.74 3.95 -27.48
N PRO A 130 0.39 5.24 -27.53
CA PRO A 130 1.04 6.14 -28.49
C PRO A 130 2.54 5.90 -28.42
N SER A 131 3.17 5.80 -29.59
CA SER A 131 4.55 5.32 -29.79
C SER A 131 5.64 6.20 -29.17
N GLU A 132 5.27 7.20 -28.40
CA GLU A 132 6.17 8.07 -27.66
C GLU A 132 6.26 7.56 -26.21
N ALA A 133 7.48 7.30 -25.75
CA ALA A 133 7.72 7.02 -24.35
C ALA A 133 7.27 8.23 -23.53
N TYR A 134 6.38 8.01 -22.57
CA TYR A 134 6.01 9.06 -21.63
C TYR A 134 7.04 9.12 -20.52
N GLU A 135 7.52 10.31 -20.25
CA GLU A 135 8.36 10.57 -19.10
C GLU A 135 7.82 11.75 -18.30
N ARG A 136 8.12 11.78 -17.01
CA ARG A 136 7.70 12.85 -16.12
C ARG A 136 8.68 12.98 -14.98
N ASP A 137 9.17 14.19 -14.79
CA ASP A 137 10.01 14.56 -13.67
C ASP A 137 9.20 15.11 -12.50
N ASN A 138 9.66 14.81 -11.30
CA ASN A 138 9.20 15.43 -10.06
C ASN A 138 10.41 15.80 -9.20
N THR A 139 10.50 17.05 -8.77
CA THR A 139 11.55 17.51 -7.85
C THR A 139 10.91 17.96 -6.55
N GLY A 140 11.33 17.39 -5.43
CA GLY A 140 10.83 17.67 -4.10
C GLY A 140 11.88 18.31 -3.20
N LEU A 141 11.47 19.33 -2.44
CA LEU A 141 12.24 19.91 -1.33
C LEU A 141 11.43 19.81 -0.07
N TYR A 142 12.04 19.37 1.04
CA TYR A 142 11.33 19.27 2.31
C TYR A 142 12.19 19.63 3.50
N ALA A 143 11.51 20.05 4.56
CA ALA A 143 12.11 20.29 5.88
C ALA A 143 11.19 19.72 6.97
N LEU A 144 11.80 19.30 8.07
CA LEU A 144 11.08 18.84 9.24
C LEU A 144 11.76 19.29 10.53
N ALA A 145 10.96 19.49 11.59
CA ALA A 145 11.42 19.70 12.94
C ALA A 145 10.68 18.74 13.86
N GLN A 146 11.42 18.07 14.71
CA GLN A 146 10.90 17.15 15.71
C GLN A 146 11.38 17.57 17.09
N PHE A 147 10.44 17.57 18.01
CA PHE A 147 10.70 17.76 19.43
C PHE A 147 10.21 16.54 20.21
N GLY A 148 11.00 16.07 21.17
CA GLY A 148 10.60 14.96 22.02
C GLY A 148 11.27 15.00 23.38
N ASN A 149 10.49 14.81 24.42
CA ASN A 149 10.95 14.53 25.78
C ASN A 149 10.06 13.44 26.41
N GLN A 150 10.21 13.21 27.70
CA GLN A 150 9.45 12.17 28.41
C GLN A 150 7.91 12.42 28.42
N VAL A 151 7.48 13.66 28.30
CA VAL A 151 6.08 14.06 28.42
C VAL A 151 5.48 14.49 27.10
N TRP A 152 6.24 15.23 26.28
CA TRP A 152 5.77 15.85 25.06
C TRP A 152 6.53 15.36 23.83
N GLN A 153 5.80 15.18 22.75
CA GLN A 153 6.34 14.97 21.42
C GLN A 153 5.63 15.93 20.46
N ALA A 154 6.37 16.49 19.52
CA ALA A 154 5.79 17.34 18.47
C ALA A 154 6.60 17.17 17.18
N GLU A 155 5.92 17.28 16.06
CA GLU A 155 6.54 17.32 14.74
C GLU A 155 5.86 18.35 13.85
N LEU A 156 6.65 18.97 12.99
CA LEU A 156 6.21 19.83 11.90
C LEU A 156 7.06 19.54 10.69
N SER A 157 6.43 19.29 9.55
CA SER A 157 7.14 19.17 8.28
C SER A 157 6.39 19.88 7.17
N GLY A 158 7.15 20.33 6.17
CA GLY A 158 6.64 20.91 4.95
C GLY A 158 7.43 20.40 3.74
N ARG A 159 6.74 20.24 2.63
CA ARG A 159 7.29 19.76 1.37
C ARG A 159 6.71 20.54 0.19
N SER A 160 7.56 20.86 -0.78
CA SER A 160 7.18 21.43 -2.07
C SER A 160 7.64 20.50 -3.16
N ASP A 161 6.70 19.99 -3.94
CA ASP A 161 6.95 19.19 -5.15
C ASP A 161 6.70 20.03 -6.39
N ASP A 162 7.63 20.01 -7.33
CA ASP A 162 7.49 20.58 -8.67
C ASP A 162 7.38 19.43 -9.67
N ASN A 163 6.14 19.12 -10.05
CA ASN A 163 5.83 18.04 -10.97
C ASN A 163 5.70 18.59 -12.38
N GLU A 164 6.46 18.06 -13.33
CA GLU A 164 6.51 18.56 -14.70
C GLU A 164 5.14 18.64 -15.38
N GLN A 165 4.27 17.66 -15.13
CA GLN A 165 2.94 17.56 -15.76
C GLN A 165 1.86 18.33 -15.01
N PHE A 166 1.93 18.35 -13.67
CA PHE A 166 0.84 18.86 -12.81
C PHE A 166 1.22 20.11 -12.04
N GLY A 167 2.46 20.62 -12.19
CA GLY A 167 2.91 21.85 -11.57
C GLY A 167 3.27 21.68 -10.10
N ARG A 168 3.30 22.79 -9.37
CA ARG A 168 3.78 22.84 -7.99
C ARG A 168 2.70 22.54 -6.98
N HIS A 169 2.99 21.60 -6.06
CA HIS A 169 2.14 21.23 -4.95
C HIS A 169 2.91 21.34 -3.64
N ASN A 170 2.26 21.95 -2.63
CA ASN A 170 2.83 22.09 -1.30
C ASN A 170 2.00 21.26 -0.32
N THR A 171 2.68 20.42 0.44
CA THR A 171 2.08 19.58 1.47
C THR A 171 2.77 19.84 2.80
N TRP A 172 2.05 19.66 3.89
CA TRP A 172 2.60 19.82 5.24
C TRP A 172 1.88 18.91 6.23
N GLN A 173 2.54 18.59 7.31
CA GLN A 173 1.96 17.87 8.42
C GLN A 173 2.46 18.43 9.75
N THR A 174 1.63 18.27 10.75
CA THR A 174 1.98 18.55 12.14
C THR A 174 1.37 17.51 13.05
N GLY A 175 2.05 17.22 14.14
CA GLY A 175 1.59 16.29 15.16
C GLY A 175 2.06 16.73 16.54
N ALA A 176 1.26 16.42 17.54
CA ALA A 176 1.63 16.57 18.93
C ALA A 176 1.13 15.39 19.75
N GLY A 177 1.94 14.95 20.72
CA GLY A 177 1.63 13.88 21.66
C GLY A 177 1.92 14.33 23.09
N TRP A 178 1.03 14.00 23.98
CA TRP A 178 1.13 14.29 25.40
C TRP A 178 0.95 13.01 26.22
N ARG A 179 2.02 12.62 26.93
CA ARG A 179 1.97 11.55 27.94
C ARG A 179 1.48 12.15 29.26
N PHE A 180 0.18 12.05 29.50
CA PHE A 180 -0.46 12.65 30.67
C PHE A 180 -0.38 11.76 31.92
N VAL A 181 -0.15 10.48 31.73
CA VAL A 181 0.15 9.48 32.76
C VAL A 181 1.20 8.52 32.17
N GLU A 182 1.93 7.80 33.01
CA GLU A 182 3.06 6.96 32.59
C GLU A 182 2.74 6.03 31.42
N ASP A 183 1.58 5.34 31.49
CA ASP A 183 1.16 4.35 30.51
C ASP A 183 0.19 4.90 29.44
N TYR A 184 -0.10 6.22 29.44
CA TYR A 184 -1.12 6.77 28.54
C TYR A 184 -0.62 8.01 27.81
N ARG A 185 -0.86 8.01 26.50
CA ARG A 185 -0.52 9.13 25.63
C ARG A 185 -1.68 9.49 24.73
N LEU A 186 -2.05 10.76 24.73
CA LEU A 186 -2.97 11.36 23.77
C LEU A 186 -2.14 12.05 22.68
N SER A 187 -2.46 11.76 21.42
CA SER A 187 -1.78 12.37 20.26
C SER A 187 -2.79 12.85 19.24
N ALA A 188 -2.47 13.96 18.58
CA ALA A 188 -3.25 14.48 17.46
C ALA A 188 -2.32 14.76 16.28
N ARG A 189 -2.80 14.47 15.06
CA ARG A 189 -2.09 14.73 13.81
C ARG A 189 -3.00 15.41 12.79
N TYR A 190 -2.40 16.27 12.00
CA TYR A 190 -3.00 16.81 10.79
C TYR A 190 -1.98 16.76 9.66
N GLY A 191 -2.43 16.40 8.47
CA GLY A 191 -1.58 16.39 7.29
C GLY A 191 -2.36 16.66 6.03
N THR A 192 -1.65 17.17 5.02
CA THR A 192 -2.14 17.32 3.64
C THR A 192 -1.36 16.38 2.73
N GLY A 193 -1.99 15.92 1.67
CA GLY A 193 -1.38 15.01 0.70
C GLY A 193 -1.72 15.40 -0.73
N PHE A 194 -0.87 14.98 -1.63
CA PHE A 194 -1.02 15.14 -3.07
C PHE A 194 -0.61 13.82 -3.76
N ARG A 195 -1.36 13.41 -4.77
CA ARG A 195 -1.03 12.27 -5.64
C ARG A 195 -1.29 12.62 -7.10
N ALA A 196 -0.24 12.65 -7.90
CA ALA A 196 -0.38 12.75 -9.35
C ALA A 196 -1.01 11.46 -9.92
N PRO A 197 -1.86 11.55 -10.97
CA PRO A 197 -2.32 10.38 -11.71
C PRO A 197 -1.13 9.54 -12.19
N SER A 198 -1.25 8.22 -12.13
CA SER A 198 -0.23 7.32 -12.67
C SER A 198 -0.30 7.28 -14.20
N PHE A 199 0.76 6.80 -14.87
CA PHE A 199 0.71 6.56 -16.31
C PHE A 199 -0.35 5.53 -16.69
N ASN A 200 -0.65 4.58 -15.81
CA ASN A 200 -1.74 3.64 -16.00
C ASN A 200 -3.10 4.36 -16.03
N ASP A 201 -3.32 5.33 -15.13
CA ASP A 201 -4.55 6.11 -15.12
C ASP A 201 -4.67 7.00 -16.36
N LEU A 202 -3.58 7.62 -16.78
CA LEU A 202 -3.57 8.58 -17.90
C LEU A 202 -3.62 7.90 -19.27
N TYR A 203 -2.85 6.83 -19.45
CA TYR A 203 -2.49 6.33 -20.78
C TYR A 203 -2.75 4.84 -20.98
N TYR A 204 -3.50 4.16 -20.10
CA TYR A 204 -3.84 2.77 -20.33
C TYR A 204 -4.58 2.60 -21.67
N PRO A 205 -4.14 1.70 -22.61
CA PRO A 205 -4.66 1.63 -23.96
C PRO A 205 -6.17 1.44 -24.02
N GLY A 206 -6.85 2.40 -24.64
CA GLY A 206 -8.29 2.38 -24.85
C GLY A 206 -9.15 2.65 -23.60
N SER A 207 -8.54 2.88 -22.43
CA SER A 207 -9.27 3.13 -21.18
C SER A 207 -8.63 4.20 -20.29
N GLY A 208 -7.44 4.68 -20.61
CA GLY A 208 -6.79 5.78 -19.88
C GLY A 208 -7.54 7.10 -20.06
N ASN A 209 -7.35 8.00 -19.11
CA ASN A 209 -7.96 9.34 -19.14
C ASN A 209 -6.88 10.42 -18.92
N PRO A 210 -6.39 11.07 -19.98
CA PRO A 210 -5.36 12.11 -19.90
C PRO A 210 -5.82 13.40 -19.24
N ASP A 211 -7.14 13.61 -19.06
CA ASP A 211 -7.72 14.81 -18.45
C ASP A 211 -7.82 14.74 -16.92
N LEU A 212 -7.29 13.68 -16.31
CA LEU A 212 -7.30 13.51 -14.86
C LEU A 212 -6.52 14.62 -14.16
N LYS A 213 -7.09 15.08 -13.07
CA LYS A 213 -6.46 16.01 -12.12
C LYS A 213 -5.84 15.24 -10.97
N PRO A 214 -4.78 15.78 -10.34
CA PRO A 214 -4.21 15.20 -9.14
C PRO A 214 -5.23 15.11 -8.00
N GLU A 215 -5.06 14.09 -7.17
CA GLU A 215 -5.79 13.97 -5.90
C GLU A 215 -5.14 14.84 -4.84
N GLU A 216 -5.94 15.50 -4.04
CA GLU A 216 -5.53 16.19 -2.83
C GLU A 216 -6.25 15.61 -1.62
N SER A 217 -5.57 15.55 -0.49
CA SER A 217 -6.15 15.02 0.73
C SER A 217 -5.82 15.87 1.96
N LYS A 218 -6.72 15.80 2.95
CA LYS A 218 -6.54 16.35 4.30
C LYS A 218 -6.91 15.26 5.30
N SER A 219 -5.95 14.94 6.16
CA SER A 219 -6.10 13.90 7.17
C SER A 219 -6.06 14.50 8.57
N HIS A 220 -6.98 14.07 9.42
CA HIS A 220 -7.06 14.40 10.83
C HIS A 220 -7.09 13.11 11.61
N GLU A 221 -6.27 13.02 12.65
CA GLU A 221 -6.20 11.85 13.52
C GLU A 221 -6.14 12.28 14.98
N LEU A 222 -6.86 11.56 15.83
CA LEU A 222 -6.75 11.64 17.29
C LEU A 222 -6.52 10.22 17.80
N MET A 223 -5.44 10.03 18.55
CA MET A 223 -5.00 8.73 19.03
C MET A 223 -4.86 8.74 20.54
N LEU A 224 -5.37 7.72 21.19
CA LEU A 224 -5.13 7.42 22.59
C LEU A 224 -4.42 6.07 22.67
N ASP A 225 -3.15 6.09 23.08
CA ASP A 225 -2.38 4.89 23.37
C ASP A 225 -2.45 4.60 24.87
N GLY A 226 -2.51 3.34 25.25
CA GLY A 226 -2.51 2.95 26.64
C GLY A 226 -2.00 1.54 26.88
N GLN A 227 -1.58 1.27 28.13
CA GLN A 227 -1.30 -0.07 28.63
C GLN A 227 -2.17 -0.31 29.86
N THR A 228 -2.98 -1.38 29.84
CA THR A 228 -3.92 -1.72 30.92
C THR A 228 -3.96 -3.22 31.12
N ALA A 229 -3.68 -3.67 32.32
CA ALA A 229 -3.76 -5.10 32.70
C ALA A 229 -2.97 -6.05 31.75
N GLY A 230 -1.80 -5.61 31.27
CA GLY A 230 -0.96 -6.40 30.36
C GLY A 230 -1.39 -6.35 28.90
N VAL A 231 -2.36 -5.51 28.56
CA VAL A 231 -2.77 -5.22 27.16
C VAL A 231 -2.23 -3.87 26.76
N GLU A 232 -1.41 -3.83 25.72
CA GLU A 232 -1.06 -2.60 25.00
C GLU A 232 -2.15 -2.34 23.98
N TRP A 233 -2.69 -1.10 23.95
CA TRP A 233 -3.78 -0.79 23.04
C TRP A 233 -3.69 0.63 22.49
N ARG A 234 -4.29 0.82 21.33
CA ARG A 234 -4.46 2.11 20.67
C ARG A 234 -5.88 2.26 20.17
N LEU A 235 -6.49 3.39 20.50
CA LEU A 235 -7.75 3.85 19.92
C LEU A 235 -7.45 5.05 19.00
N THR A 236 -7.80 4.93 17.73
CA THR A 236 -7.63 6.00 16.73
C THR A 236 -8.99 6.41 16.18
N GLY A 237 -9.30 7.70 16.27
CA GLY A 237 -10.36 8.33 15.49
C GLY A 237 -9.74 9.11 14.34
N TYR A 238 -10.24 8.95 13.13
CA TYR A 238 -9.67 9.61 11.97
C TYR A 238 -10.73 10.13 11.00
N ARG A 239 -10.33 11.12 10.21
CA ARG A 239 -11.09 11.64 9.09
C ARG A 239 -10.15 12.05 7.96
N ASN A 240 -10.40 11.49 6.79
CA ASN A 240 -9.70 11.78 5.55
C ASN A 240 -10.68 12.39 4.56
N ASP A 241 -10.46 13.64 4.18
CA ASP A 241 -11.19 14.33 3.12
C ASP A 241 -10.33 14.31 1.84
N PHE A 242 -10.90 13.87 0.74
CA PHE A 242 -10.26 13.81 -0.58
C PHE A 242 -10.97 14.74 -1.54
N GLU A 243 -10.19 15.45 -2.34
CA GLU A 243 -10.64 16.19 -3.52
C GLU A 243 -10.05 15.54 -4.77
N GLN A 244 -10.84 15.43 -5.83
CA GLN A 244 -10.44 14.82 -7.10
C GLN A 244 -9.92 13.37 -6.98
N MET A 245 -10.43 12.57 -6.02
CA MET A 245 -10.02 11.19 -5.86
C MET A 245 -10.16 10.42 -7.17
N ILE A 246 -9.12 9.72 -7.60
CA ILE A 246 -9.13 8.94 -8.84
C ILE A 246 -9.69 7.56 -8.56
N GLN A 247 -10.72 7.18 -9.31
CA GLN A 247 -11.37 5.89 -9.19
C GLN A 247 -11.65 5.33 -10.58
N TRP A 248 -11.32 4.06 -10.77
CA TRP A 248 -11.75 3.32 -11.96
C TRP A 248 -13.22 2.95 -11.82
N ALA A 249 -14.04 3.37 -12.78
CA ALA A 249 -15.48 3.12 -12.81
C ALA A 249 -15.95 2.99 -14.25
N PRO A 250 -17.08 2.28 -14.51
CA PRO A 250 -17.66 2.26 -15.83
C PRO A 250 -18.16 3.66 -16.22
N ASP A 251 -17.82 4.07 -17.44
CA ASP A 251 -18.35 5.28 -18.07
C ASP A 251 -19.78 5.08 -18.55
N SER A 252 -20.34 6.08 -19.28
CA SER A 252 -21.71 6.01 -19.84
C SER A 252 -21.90 4.90 -20.88
N GLN A 253 -20.83 4.33 -21.41
CA GLN A 253 -20.82 3.22 -22.37
C GLN A 253 -20.52 1.88 -21.70
N GLY A 254 -20.29 1.86 -20.37
CA GLY A 254 -19.94 0.68 -19.60
C GLY A 254 -18.46 0.30 -19.67
N MET A 255 -17.61 1.13 -20.26
CA MET A 255 -16.16 0.92 -20.29
C MET A 255 -15.53 1.41 -18.98
N TRP A 256 -14.68 0.59 -18.39
CA TRP A 256 -13.93 0.95 -17.18
C TRP A 256 -12.84 1.96 -17.53
N THR A 257 -13.01 3.17 -17.02
CA THR A 257 -12.06 4.28 -17.18
C THR A 257 -11.79 4.95 -15.84
N PRO A 258 -10.58 5.49 -15.62
CA PRO A 258 -10.29 6.26 -14.42
C PRO A 258 -10.96 7.64 -14.50
N GLN A 259 -11.60 8.04 -13.42
CA GLN A 259 -12.34 9.29 -13.31
C GLN A 259 -12.01 9.96 -11.98
N ASN A 260 -12.01 11.30 -11.94
CA ASN A 260 -11.95 12.01 -10.68
C ASN A 260 -13.33 12.01 -10.02
N VAL A 261 -13.42 11.41 -8.84
CA VAL A 261 -14.57 11.61 -7.93
C VAL A 261 -14.40 12.98 -7.29
N GLY A 262 -15.40 13.82 -7.36
CA GLY A 262 -15.29 15.22 -6.94
C GLY A 262 -14.78 15.40 -5.52
N LYS A 263 -15.54 14.91 -4.54
CA LYS A 263 -15.15 14.92 -3.11
C LYS A 263 -15.53 13.61 -2.45
N ALA A 264 -14.57 13.01 -1.76
CA ALA A 264 -14.80 11.82 -0.95
C ALA A 264 -14.39 12.07 0.51
N ARG A 265 -14.99 11.32 1.42
CA ARG A 265 -14.64 11.32 2.84
C ARG A 265 -14.62 9.92 3.37
N ILE A 266 -13.60 9.61 4.15
CA ILE A 266 -13.52 8.39 4.95
C ILE A 266 -13.27 8.82 6.40
N GLU A 267 -14.23 8.57 7.25
CA GLU A 267 -14.09 8.83 8.69
C GLU A 267 -14.38 7.54 9.47
N GLY A 268 -13.66 7.32 10.56
CA GLY A 268 -13.80 6.07 11.28
C GLY A 268 -13.08 6.06 12.61
N VAL A 269 -13.23 4.92 13.26
CA VAL A 269 -12.53 4.57 14.49
C VAL A 269 -11.88 3.20 14.32
N GLU A 270 -10.67 3.06 14.85
CA GLU A 270 -9.91 1.83 14.88
C GLU A 270 -9.43 1.55 16.31
N LEU A 271 -9.55 0.31 16.74
CA LEU A 271 -9.00 -0.21 17.99
C LEU A 271 -7.98 -1.29 17.66
N GLU A 272 -6.76 -1.13 18.13
CA GLU A 272 -5.70 -2.12 18.07
C GLU A 272 -5.33 -2.58 19.49
N GLY A 273 -4.91 -3.83 19.64
CA GLY A 273 -4.44 -4.36 20.92
C GLY A 273 -3.44 -5.48 20.75
N GLU A 274 -2.44 -5.49 21.65
CA GLU A 274 -1.45 -6.55 21.75
C GLU A 274 -1.40 -7.06 23.20
N PHE A 275 -1.42 -8.39 23.39
CA PHE A 275 -1.39 -9.01 24.69
C PHE A 275 -0.86 -10.44 24.63
N GLU A 276 -0.47 -10.96 25.77
CA GLU A 276 -0.02 -12.35 25.93
C GLU A 276 -0.96 -13.17 26.78
N THR A 277 -1.17 -14.43 26.41
CA THR A 277 -1.85 -15.42 27.22
C THR A 277 -0.99 -16.68 27.33
N GLY A 278 -0.28 -16.81 28.45
CA GLY A 278 0.71 -17.85 28.63
C GLY A 278 1.88 -17.72 27.65
N TRP A 279 1.97 -18.67 26.71
CA TRP A 279 3.03 -18.69 25.69
C TRP A 279 2.54 -18.20 24.31
N LEU A 280 1.33 -17.69 24.25
CA LEU A 280 0.73 -17.13 23.05
C LEU A 280 0.80 -15.60 23.08
N SER A 281 1.29 -14.98 22.01
CA SER A 281 1.13 -13.56 21.77
C SER A 281 -0.04 -13.31 20.82
N HIS A 282 -0.81 -12.28 21.11
CA HIS A 282 -2.01 -11.93 20.34
C HIS A 282 -1.91 -10.49 19.86
N ARG A 283 -2.31 -10.30 18.60
CA ARG A 283 -2.56 -8.97 18.03
C ARG A 283 -3.97 -8.93 17.47
N VAL A 284 -4.75 -7.95 17.88
CA VAL A 284 -6.13 -7.74 17.44
C VAL A 284 -6.28 -6.36 16.85
N SER A 285 -7.11 -6.22 15.83
CA SER A 285 -7.59 -4.92 15.37
C SER A 285 -9.06 -5.00 14.95
N ALA A 286 -9.79 -3.92 15.17
CA ALA A 286 -11.16 -3.75 14.71
C ALA A 286 -11.37 -2.33 14.22
N GLU A 287 -11.99 -2.18 13.06
CA GLU A 287 -12.25 -0.89 12.42
C GLU A 287 -13.74 -0.75 12.07
N TYR A 288 -14.25 0.44 12.31
CA TYR A 288 -15.52 0.89 11.74
C TYR A 288 -15.31 2.23 11.04
N LYS A 289 -15.68 2.33 9.75
CA LYS A 289 -15.55 3.53 8.95
C LYS A 289 -16.77 3.82 8.08
N ASP A 290 -16.95 5.08 7.74
CA ASP A 290 -17.99 5.55 6.79
C ASP A 290 -17.30 6.17 5.55
N PRO A 291 -17.04 5.37 4.50
CA PRO A 291 -16.42 5.83 3.27
C PRO A 291 -17.49 6.36 2.31
N LYS A 292 -17.52 7.67 2.07
CA LYS A 292 -18.59 8.32 1.28
C LYS A 292 -18.07 9.16 0.13
N ASP A 293 -18.73 9.05 -1.01
CA ASP A 293 -18.75 10.09 -2.04
C ASP A 293 -19.66 11.22 -1.55
N LYS A 294 -19.12 12.43 -1.43
CA LYS A 294 -19.84 13.59 -0.87
C LYS A 294 -20.83 14.22 -1.86
N ALA A 295 -20.75 13.91 -3.14
CA ALA A 295 -21.68 14.40 -4.14
C ALA A 295 -22.96 13.56 -4.18
N THR A 296 -22.85 12.26 -3.97
CA THR A 296 -23.94 11.30 -4.10
C THR A 296 -24.44 10.75 -2.77
N ASP A 297 -23.71 10.97 -1.68
CA ASP A 297 -23.86 10.37 -0.34
C ASP A 297 -23.79 8.82 -0.33
N LYS A 298 -23.29 8.23 -1.43
CA LYS A 298 -23.13 6.79 -1.57
C LYS A 298 -21.81 6.32 -0.97
N GLN A 299 -21.77 5.05 -0.58
CA GLN A 299 -20.56 4.40 -0.13
C GLN A 299 -19.56 4.26 -1.29
N LEU A 300 -18.29 4.58 -1.03
CA LEU A 300 -17.22 4.36 -2.00
C LEU A 300 -17.15 2.86 -2.34
N GLN A 301 -16.97 2.55 -3.62
CA GLN A 301 -16.92 1.16 -4.08
C GLN A 301 -15.74 0.39 -3.50
N LEU A 302 -15.91 -0.90 -3.29
CA LEU A 302 -14.93 -1.86 -2.80
C LEU A 302 -14.38 -1.57 -1.39
N ILE A 303 -14.87 -0.57 -0.68
CA ILE A 303 -14.47 -0.24 0.69
C ILE A 303 -15.57 -0.68 1.67
N SER A 304 -15.27 -1.65 2.54
CA SER A 304 -16.20 -2.09 3.59
C SER A 304 -16.23 -1.11 4.77
N ARG A 305 -17.36 -1.03 5.46
CA ARG A 305 -17.49 -0.23 6.70
C ARG A 305 -16.91 -0.90 7.93
N LYS A 306 -16.78 -2.23 7.91
CA LYS A 306 -16.36 -3.01 9.07
C LYS A 306 -15.19 -3.90 8.68
N GLY A 307 -14.14 -3.88 9.48
CA GLY A 307 -13.01 -4.78 9.37
C GLY A 307 -12.57 -5.26 10.75
N ALA A 308 -12.06 -6.48 10.83
CA ALA A 308 -11.40 -6.98 12.04
C ALA A 308 -10.32 -7.98 11.65
N LYS A 309 -9.28 -8.04 12.46
CA LYS A 309 -8.19 -9.00 12.32
C LYS A 309 -7.73 -9.47 13.69
N TRP A 310 -7.44 -10.74 13.78
CA TRP A 310 -6.78 -11.35 14.93
C TRP A 310 -5.65 -12.24 14.45
N VAL A 311 -4.50 -12.14 15.11
CA VAL A 311 -3.34 -13.00 14.87
C VAL A 311 -2.89 -13.50 16.24
N SER A 312 -2.78 -14.82 16.38
CA SER A 312 -2.15 -15.47 17.52
C SER A 312 -0.87 -16.14 17.05
N GLN A 313 0.20 -15.92 17.76
CA GLN A 313 1.51 -16.50 17.47
C GLN A 313 2.02 -17.26 18.69
N ALA A 314 2.77 -18.31 18.43
CA ALA A 314 3.32 -19.19 19.43
C ALA A 314 4.76 -19.55 19.06
N GLN A 315 5.62 -19.64 20.05
CA GLN A 315 6.93 -20.24 19.92
C GLN A 315 7.15 -21.22 21.06
N TRP A 316 7.42 -22.47 20.72
CA TRP A 316 7.64 -23.51 21.71
C TRP A 316 8.77 -24.44 21.23
N GLN A 317 9.92 -24.36 21.93
CA GLN A 317 11.13 -25.10 21.57
C GLN A 317 11.55 -24.85 20.12
N GLN A 318 11.46 -25.86 19.25
CA GLN A 318 11.80 -25.82 17.83
C GLN A 318 10.61 -25.51 16.94
N PHE A 319 9.40 -25.36 17.51
CA PHE A 319 8.19 -25.04 16.77
C PHE A 319 7.84 -23.57 16.90
N ASP A 320 7.40 -23.00 15.80
CA ASP A 320 6.68 -21.75 15.76
C ASP A 320 5.35 -21.95 15.03
N GLY A 321 4.36 -21.18 15.40
CA GLY A 321 3.04 -21.29 14.80
C GLY A 321 2.30 -19.96 14.79
N SER A 322 1.41 -19.80 13.85
CA SER A 322 0.48 -18.67 13.82
C SER A 322 -0.89 -19.09 13.32
N LEU A 323 -1.91 -18.60 13.98
CA LEU A 323 -3.30 -18.66 13.53
C LEU A 323 -3.77 -17.24 13.28
N SER A 324 -4.29 -16.96 12.11
CA SER A 324 -4.85 -15.64 11.79
C SER A 324 -6.30 -15.75 11.35
N TRP A 325 -7.07 -14.77 11.75
CA TRP A 325 -8.45 -14.55 11.33
C TRP A 325 -8.60 -13.15 10.79
N ILE A 326 -9.28 -13.02 9.65
CA ILE A 326 -9.58 -11.76 8.98
C ILE A 326 -11.06 -11.73 8.69
N TYR A 327 -11.72 -10.67 9.11
CA TYR A 327 -13.10 -10.37 8.78
C TYR A 327 -13.17 -9.09 7.97
N GLN A 328 -13.90 -9.10 6.86
CA GLN A 328 -14.27 -7.94 6.08
C GLN A 328 -15.78 -7.91 5.90
N GLY A 329 -16.39 -6.79 6.24
CA GLY A 329 -17.82 -6.60 6.10
C GLY A 329 -18.25 -6.45 4.63
N GLU A 330 -19.56 -6.36 4.42
CA GLU A 330 -20.15 -6.10 3.13
C GLU A 330 -19.67 -4.78 2.52
N ARG A 331 -19.68 -4.71 1.18
CA ARG A 331 -19.29 -3.54 0.41
C ARG A 331 -20.02 -3.54 -0.94
N TYR A 332 -19.93 -2.44 -1.66
CA TYR A 332 -20.47 -2.35 -3.01
C TYR A 332 -19.39 -2.52 -4.07
N GLY A 333 -19.71 -3.25 -5.14
CA GLY A 333 -18.82 -3.46 -6.28
C GLY A 333 -18.87 -2.34 -7.33
N ASP A 334 -19.79 -1.39 -7.17
CA ASP A 334 -20.00 -0.27 -8.09
C ASP A 334 -20.30 1.03 -7.34
N ALA A 335 -20.00 2.17 -7.96
CA ALA A 335 -20.21 3.50 -7.37
C ALA A 335 -21.72 3.85 -7.20
N ALA A 336 -22.61 3.18 -7.93
CA ALA A 336 -24.06 3.37 -7.82
C ALA A 336 -24.66 2.61 -6.61
N ASN A 337 -23.86 1.78 -5.93
CA ASN A 337 -24.25 0.92 -4.83
C ASN A 337 -25.41 -0.06 -5.19
N THR A 338 -25.40 -0.56 -6.41
CA THR A 338 -26.41 -1.50 -6.90
C THR A 338 -25.98 -2.97 -6.78
N THR A 339 -24.66 -3.22 -6.83
CA THR A 339 -24.07 -4.57 -6.75
C THR A 339 -23.39 -4.76 -5.40
N GLN A 340 -24.02 -5.54 -4.52
CA GLN A 340 -23.49 -5.81 -3.19
C GLN A 340 -22.58 -7.03 -3.21
N LEU A 341 -21.39 -6.89 -2.61
CA LEU A 341 -20.46 -7.97 -2.28
C LEU A 341 -20.63 -8.32 -0.80
N GLY A 342 -20.93 -9.58 -0.51
CA GLY A 342 -21.09 -10.08 0.84
C GLY A 342 -19.82 -9.97 1.69
N GLY A 343 -19.99 -9.83 2.99
CA GLY A 343 -18.88 -9.92 3.94
C GLY A 343 -18.32 -11.34 4.02
N TYR A 344 -17.05 -11.46 4.42
CA TYR A 344 -16.40 -12.75 4.58
C TYR A 344 -15.49 -12.81 5.81
N SER A 345 -15.17 -14.04 6.19
CA SER A 345 -14.30 -14.37 7.32
C SER A 345 -13.36 -15.50 6.89
N VAL A 346 -12.04 -15.25 6.94
CA VAL A 346 -11.00 -16.18 6.48
C VAL A 346 -10.04 -16.50 7.62
N TRP A 347 -9.72 -17.78 7.75
CA TRP A 347 -8.75 -18.28 8.71
C TRP A 347 -7.53 -18.84 7.98
N ASN A 348 -6.33 -18.54 8.49
CA ASN A 348 -5.10 -19.13 7.98
C ASN A 348 -4.28 -19.71 9.14
N LEU A 349 -3.60 -20.82 8.89
CA LEU A 349 -2.73 -21.49 9.84
C LEU A 349 -1.33 -21.64 9.23
N ALA A 350 -0.29 -21.31 9.99
CA ALA A 350 1.07 -21.65 9.63
C ALA A 350 1.78 -22.31 10.81
N VAL A 351 2.65 -23.27 10.52
CA VAL A 351 3.48 -23.98 11.52
C VAL A 351 4.88 -24.15 10.93
N GLY A 352 5.90 -23.75 11.67
CA GLY A 352 7.30 -23.95 11.36
C GLY A 352 7.97 -24.91 12.34
N TYR A 353 8.96 -25.64 11.87
CA TYR A 353 9.79 -26.53 12.65
C TYR A 353 11.27 -26.37 12.30
N GLN A 354 12.07 -26.02 13.30
CA GLN A 354 13.53 -25.94 13.18
C GLN A 354 14.13 -27.35 13.25
N VAL A 355 14.36 -27.96 12.06
CA VAL A 355 14.87 -29.34 11.96
C VAL A 355 16.33 -29.46 12.43
N ALA A 356 17.14 -28.42 12.14
CA ALA A 356 18.53 -28.29 12.53
C ALA A 356 18.89 -26.78 12.62
N PRO A 357 20.04 -26.37 13.20
CA PRO A 357 20.38 -24.96 13.34
C PRO A 357 20.29 -24.14 12.03
N SER A 358 20.59 -24.77 10.90
CA SER A 358 20.55 -24.13 9.56
C SER A 358 19.31 -24.48 8.74
N TRP A 359 18.42 -25.36 9.21
CA TRP A 359 17.28 -25.84 8.40
C TRP A 359 15.95 -25.64 9.11
N LYS A 360 15.03 -24.94 8.45
CA LYS A 360 13.64 -24.81 8.89
C LYS A 360 12.69 -25.31 7.82
N VAL A 361 11.67 -26.03 8.21
CA VAL A 361 10.56 -26.44 7.34
C VAL A 361 9.28 -25.81 7.87
N SER A 362 8.52 -25.17 6.99
CA SER A 362 7.27 -24.49 7.35
C SER A 362 6.14 -24.95 6.44
N GLY A 363 4.96 -25.17 7.03
CA GLY A 363 3.71 -25.43 6.33
C GLY A 363 2.72 -24.28 6.56
N LYS A 364 1.98 -23.88 5.52
CA LYS A 364 0.91 -22.89 5.61
C LYS A 364 -0.34 -23.41 4.92
N ILE A 365 -1.49 -23.21 5.57
CA ILE A 365 -2.82 -23.42 5.00
C ILE A 365 -3.50 -22.05 4.94
N SER A 366 -3.77 -21.57 3.75
CA SER A 366 -4.57 -20.37 3.51
C SER A 366 -6.04 -20.77 3.34
N ASN A 367 -6.95 -19.92 3.79
CA ASN A 367 -8.39 -20.18 3.77
C ASN A 367 -8.74 -21.54 4.39
N LEU A 368 -8.32 -21.76 5.64
CA LEU A 368 -8.41 -23.03 6.37
C LEU A 368 -9.82 -23.66 6.34
N LEU A 369 -10.86 -22.83 6.36
CA LEU A 369 -12.26 -23.26 6.37
C LEU A 369 -12.90 -23.34 4.99
N ASP A 370 -12.11 -23.12 3.92
CA ASP A 370 -12.56 -23.20 2.52
C ASP A 370 -13.74 -22.26 2.22
N LYS A 371 -13.63 -21.02 2.69
CA LYS A 371 -14.67 -20.02 2.50
C LYS A 371 -14.67 -19.52 1.06
N GLU A 372 -15.77 -19.68 0.34
CA GLU A 372 -16.00 -19.03 -0.94
C GLU A 372 -16.32 -17.55 -0.73
N TYR A 373 -15.57 -16.65 -1.42
CA TYR A 373 -15.79 -15.21 -1.37
C TYR A 373 -15.20 -14.52 -2.60
N GLN A 374 -15.58 -13.27 -2.81
CA GLN A 374 -15.03 -12.42 -3.89
C GLN A 374 -14.47 -11.13 -3.28
N THR A 375 -13.31 -10.71 -3.78
CA THR A 375 -12.72 -9.42 -3.42
C THR A 375 -13.22 -8.29 -4.30
N SER A 376 -13.56 -8.59 -5.55
CA SER A 376 -14.19 -7.73 -6.54
C SER A 376 -15.26 -8.52 -7.30
N VAL A 377 -16.19 -7.83 -7.92
CA VAL A 377 -17.27 -8.48 -8.71
C VAL A 377 -16.67 -9.30 -9.85
N GLY A 378 -17.02 -10.58 -9.90
CA GLY A 378 -16.50 -11.50 -10.92
C GLY A 378 -15.09 -12.05 -10.69
N TYR A 379 -14.47 -11.74 -9.54
CA TYR A 379 -13.13 -12.23 -9.17
C TYR A 379 -13.24 -13.07 -7.89
N PRO A 380 -13.50 -14.38 -7.98
CA PRO A 380 -13.47 -15.28 -6.83
C PRO A 380 -12.06 -15.31 -6.24
N ALA A 381 -11.97 -15.34 -4.92
CA ALA A 381 -10.72 -15.57 -4.22
C ALA A 381 -10.36 -17.05 -4.23
N ASP A 382 -9.08 -17.36 -3.98
CA ASP A 382 -8.60 -18.72 -3.88
C ASP A 382 -9.38 -19.53 -2.80
N GLU A 383 -9.68 -20.76 -3.15
CA GLU A 383 -10.12 -21.78 -2.21
C GLU A 383 -9.00 -22.11 -1.22
N ARG A 384 -9.17 -23.15 -0.42
CA ARG A 384 -8.12 -23.60 0.50
C ARG A 384 -6.84 -23.98 -0.24
N ALA A 385 -5.73 -23.32 0.11
CA ALA A 385 -4.43 -23.55 -0.49
C ALA A 385 -3.39 -24.00 0.53
N TYR A 386 -2.46 -24.86 0.11
CA TYR A 386 -1.42 -25.45 0.95
C TYR A 386 -0.05 -25.06 0.42
N TYR A 387 0.85 -24.64 1.31
CA TYR A 387 2.20 -24.24 0.99
C TYR A 387 3.19 -24.96 1.90
N VAL A 388 4.32 -25.36 1.34
CA VAL A 388 5.47 -25.88 2.10
C VAL A 388 6.68 -25.06 1.71
N THR A 389 7.42 -24.61 2.71
CA THR A 389 8.66 -23.84 2.55
C THR A 389 9.78 -24.54 3.29
N VAL A 390 10.94 -24.60 2.67
CA VAL A 390 12.19 -25.07 3.30
C VAL A 390 13.18 -23.91 3.26
N ASP A 391 13.63 -23.48 4.44
CA ASP A 391 14.60 -22.41 4.61
C ASP A 391 15.94 -23.01 5.03
N TYR A 392 17.02 -22.54 4.41
CA TYR A 392 18.39 -22.86 4.77
C TYR A 392 19.18 -21.58 5.03
N ALA A 393 19.74 -21.47 6.24
CA ALA A 393 20.62 -20.38 6.62
C ALA A 393 22.07 -20.86 6.70
N LEU A 394 22.99 -20.12 6.05
CA LEU A 394 24.44 -20.37 6.06
C LEU A 394 25.07 -19.90 7.37
#